data_3fe1b98306bb7dc28f7f69d6874ab024
#
_entry.id   3fe1b98306bb7dc28f7f69d6874ab024
#
_cell.length_a   1.000
_cell.length_b   1.000
_cell.length_c   1.000
_cell.angle_alpha   90.00
_cell.angle_beta   90.00
_cell.angle_gamma   90.00
#
_symmetry.space_group_name_H-M   'P 1'
#
loop_
_entity.id
_entity.type
_entity.pdbx_description
1 polymer ?
#
loop_
_entity_poly.entity_id
_entity_poly.type
_entity_poly.pdbx_seq_one_letter_code
_entity_poly.pdbx_strand_id
1 'polypeptide(L)'
;TTQQAIVDPDIVANGHVVDRQDGGKQLGPLARLMRTPGDPGNEAAADDGWADLWVSTPRIAPGRSNDGRLPLAGVRVLEIATIIAAPLAASFLADMGAEVIKVEPIGGDPFRGLLGGLGSAKVNAGKRSLSIDLKSETGRQIVLGLIKDADVLIHNFRPGVPERLGIGYTQVEKINPDIVYMQANGYGPDGPGAQRPSTHPIPGAAMGGVLYQMGERVPEALLEIDDLRLWTRRLMHANEVNPDPNTSLVITTSILLGLVARQRKGQGQQILVDMFGANAYANSDDFLSFPGKPDRAMPDAELLGLSATYRLYHCT
;
A
#
# COMPACT_ATOMS: atom_id res chain seq x y z
N THR A 1 -10.77 -14.89 -8.37
CA THR A 1 -10.68 -13.69 -9.25
C THR A 1 -10.68 -12.43 -8.41
N THR A 2 -10.23 -11.30 -8.95
CA THR A 2 -10.29 -9.98 -8.31
C THR A 2 -11.72 -9.61 -7.90
N GLN A 3 -12.70 -9.91 -8.71
CA GLN A 3 -14.12 -9.71 -8.37
C GLN A 3 -14.57 -10.52 -7.14
N GLN A 4 -14.00 -11.70 -6.92
CA GLN A 4 -14.31 -12.52 -5.73
C GLN A 4 -13.59 -11.98 -4.49
N ALA A 5 -12.47 -11.29 -4.62
CA ALA A 5 -11.75 -10.72 -3.51
C ALA A 5 -12.54 -9.60 -2.78
N ILE A 6 -13.55 -9.01 -3.41
CA ILE A 6 -14.43 -8.00 -2.80
C ILE A 6 -15.14 -8.49 -1.51
N VAL A 7 -15.26 -9.79 -1.32
CA VAL A 7 -15.86 -10.42 -0.12
C VAL A 7 -14.81 -11.12 0.75
N ASP A 8 -13.51 -10.96 0.45
CA ASP A 8 -12.45 -11.55 1.27
C ASP A 8 -12.51 -10.99 2.70
N PRO A 9 -12.44 -11.85 3.74
CA PRO A 9 -12.58 -11.42 5.13
C PRO A 9 -11.57 -10.36 5.57
N ASP A 10 -10.33 -10.41 5.08
CA ASP A 10 -9.31 -9.42 5.42
C ASP A 10 -9.58 -8.08 4.73
N ILE A 11 -10.02 -8.09 3.47
CA ILE A 11 -10.45 -6.92 2.72
C ILE A 11 -11.61 -6.21 3.42
N VAL A 12 -12.63 -6.97 3.83
CA VAL A 12 -13.82 -6.42 4.50
C VAL A 12 -13.47 -5.90 5.91
N ALA A 13 -12.73 -6.67 6.70
CA ALA A 13 -12.37 -6.30 8.08
C ALA A 13 -11.54 -5.01 8.15
N ASN A 14 -10.73 -4.74 7.15
CA ASN A 14 -9.89 -3.53 7.08
C ASN A 14 -10.58 -2.33 6.39
N GLY A 15 -11.85 -2.47 5.99
CA GLY A 15 -12.64 -1.37 5.41
C GLY A 15 -12.22 -0.98 3.99
N HIS A 16 -11.57 -1.90 3.26
CA HIS A 16 -11.21 -1.67 1.85
C HIS A 16 -12.39 -1.77 0.91
N VAL A 17 -13.52 -2.24 1.42
CA VAL A 17 -14.80 -2.31 0.70
C VAL A 17 -15.89 -1.73 1.57
N VAL A 18 -16.75 -0.93 0.97
CA VAL A 18 -17.93 -0.33 1.61
C VAL A 18 -19.20 -0.68 0.82
N ASP A 19 -20.32 -0.74 1.55
CA ASP A 19 -21.62 -1.00 0.94
C ASP A 19 -22.14 0.25 0.22
N ARG A 20 -22.85 0.03 -0.87
CA ARG A 20 -23.54 1.04 -1.67
C ARG A 20 -25.05 1.05 -1.35
N GLN A 21 -25.71 2.16 -1.66
CA GLN A 21 -27.17 2.27 -1.45
C GLN A 21 -27.99 1.32 -2.33
N ASP A 22 -27.46 0.92 -3.49
CA ASP A 22 -28.10 -0.01 -4.41
C ASP A 22 -27.92 -1.50 -4.02
N GLY A 23 -27.35 -1.76 -2.83
CA GLY A 23 -27.04 -3.10 -2.34
C GLY A 23 -25.75 -3.71 -2.94
N GLY A 24 -25.03 -2.96 -3.75
CA GLY A 24 -23.72 -3.33 -4.25
C GLY A 24 -22.59 -3.00 -3.27
N LYS A 25 -21.35 -3.12 -3.74
CA LYS A 25 -20.13 -2.80 -2.99
C LYS A 25 -19.17 -1.98 -3.86
N GLN A 26 -18.39 -1.17 -3.22
CA GLN A 26 -17.33 -0.38 -3.88
C GLN A 26 -16.09 -0.30 -2.98
N LEU A 27 -14.97 0.18 -3.56
CA LEU A 27 -13.77 0.46 -2.80
C LEU A 27 -14.03 1.46 -1.68
N GLY A 28 -13.45 1.19 -0.53
CA GLY A 28 -13.32 2.11 0.59
C GLY A 28 -12.23 3.17 0.36
N PRO A 29 -11.90 3.95 1.40
CA PRO A 29 -10.84 4.95 1.32
C PRO A 29 -9.48 4.33 0.99
N LEU A 30 -8.61 5.11 0.31
CA LEU A 30 -7.24 4.71 -0.06
C LEU A 30 -6.40 4.21 1.12
N ALA A 31 -6.62 4.77 2.30
CA ALA A 31 -5.95 4.42 3.54
C ALA A 31 -6.82 4.81 4.74
N ARG A 32 -6.56 4.19 5.89
CA ARG A 32 -7.23 4.53 7.15
C ARG A 32 -6.44 5.62 7.88
N LEU A 33 -6.82 6.88 7.66
CA LEU A 33 -6.33 8.03 8.41
C LEU A 33 -7.18 8.17 9.68
N MET A 34 -6.64 7.84 10.83
CA MET A 34 -7.44 7.61 12.05
C MET A 34 -8.13 8.87 12.62
N ARG A 35 -7.61 10.06 12.32
CA ARG A 35 -8.22 11.34 12.75
C ARG A 35 -8.90 12.13 11.64
N THR A 36 -8.58 11.81 10.39
CA THR A 36 -9.17 12.45 9.21
C THR A 36 -9.56 11.38 8.19
N PRO A 37 -10.52 10.48 8.56
CA PRO A 37 -10.92 9.40 7.69
C PRO A 37 -11.43 9.93 6.35
N GLY A 38 -11.09 9.22 5.28
CA GLY A 38 -11.66 9.48 3.96
C GLY A 38 -13.11 9.02 3.91
N ASP A 39 -13.91 9.74 3.15
CA ASP A 39 -15.25 9.28 2.73
C ASP A 39 -15.13 8.78 1.29
N PRO A 40 -15.44 7.51 0.99
CA PRO A 40 -15.33 6.97 -0.36
C PRO A 40 -16.30 7.61 -1.36
N GLY A 41 -17.02 8.61 -0.93
CA GLY A 41 -17.96 9.34 -1.74
C GLY A 41 -19.27 8.57 -1.94
N ASN A 42 -20.32 9.32 -1.97
CA ASN A 42 -21.62 8.84 -2.35
C ASN A 42 -21.74 8.87 -3.87
N GLU A 43 -22.83 8.33 -4.36
CA GLU A 43 -23.23 8.34 -5.76
C GLU A 43 -22.95 9.71 -6.40
N ALA A 44 -22.62 9.70 -7.69
CA ALA A 44 -22.48 10.94 -8.45
C ALA A 44 -23.68 11.85 -8.13
N ALA A 45 -23.40 13.05 -7.66
CA ALA A 45 -24.44 14.04 -7.39
C ALA A 45 -25.35 14.12 -8.63
N ALA A 46 -26.65 14.19 -8.41
CA ALA A 46 -27.57 14.48 -9.48
C ALA A 46 -27.07 15.73 -10.23
N ASP A 47 -27.25 15.76 -11.53
CA ASP A 47 -26.81 16.86 -12.39
C ASP A 47 -27.60 18.12 -12.01
N ASP A 48 -27.11 18.85 -11.02
CA ASP A 48 -27.67 20.12 -10.55
C ASP A 48 -27.24 21.32 -11.42
N GLY A 49 -26.62 21.02 -12.56
CA GLY A 49 -26.06 22.01 -13.47
C GLY A 49 -24.60 22.39 -13.11
N TRP A 50 -23.80 22.62 -14.10
CA TRP A 50 -22.35 22.91 -13.99
C TRP A 50 -22.02 24.29 -13.36
N ALA A 51 -23.01 25.17 -13.21
CA ALA A 51 -22.78 26.55 -12.78
C ALA A 51 -22.29 26.69 -11.32
N ASP A 52 -22.60 25.71 -10.45
CA ASP A 52 -22.34 25.79 -9.01
C ASP A 52 -21.35 24.76 -8.47
N LEU A 53 -20.63 24.05 -9.35
CA LEU A 53 -19.71 22.97 -8.98
C LEU A 53 -18.60 23.36 -7.97
N TRP A 54 -18.28 24.66 -7.84
CA TRP A 54 -17.19 25.12 -6.97
C TRP A 54 -17.63 26.14 -5.91
N VAL A 55 -18.90 26.46 -5.80
CA VAL A 55 -19.39 27.61 -5.00
C VAL A 55 -19.25 27.38 -3.49
N SER A 56 -19.24 26.17 -3.00
CA SER A 56 -19.27 25.87 -1.57
C SER A 56 -17.92 25.64 -0.91
N THR A 57 -16.84 25.52 -1.68
CA THR A 57 -15.52 25.19 -1.12
C THR A 57 -14.57 26.37 -1.20
N PRO A 58 -14.16 26.98 -0.05
CA PRO A 58 -13.16 28.04 -0.06
C PRO A 58 -11.87 27.58 -0.72
N ARG A 59 -11.40 28.31 -1.72
CA ARG A 59 -10.07 28.04 -2.31
C ARG A 59 -9.00 28.21 -1.24
N ILE A 60 -8.18 27.19 -1.05
CA ILE A 60 -6.97 27.32 -0.26
C ILE A 60 -5.98 28.11 -1.14
N ALA A 61 -5.60 29.30 -0.66
CA ALA A 61 -4.57 30.06 -1.35
C ALA A 61 -3.26 29.24 -1.39
N PRO A 62 -2.64 29.04 -2.57
CA PRO A 62 -1.36 28.40 -2.62
C PRO A 62 -0.34 29.25 -1.87
N GLY A 63 0.32 28.64 -0.87
CA GLY A 63 1.51 29.23 -0.27
C GLY A 63 2.58 29.34 -1.37
N ARG A 64 2.92 30.56 -1.75
CA ARG A 64 3.99 30.81 -2.72
C ARG A 64 5.31 30.96 -1.98
N SER A 65 6.10 29.89 -1.87
CA SER A 65 7.54 30.04 -1.66
C SER A 65 8.24 29.64 -2.96
N ASN A 66 8.90 30.59 -3.59
CA ASN A 66 9.72 30.35 -4.79
C ASN A 66 11.20 30.34 -4.37
N ASP A 67 11.52 29.54 -3.36
CA ASP A 67 12.88 29.45 -2.80
C ASP A 67 13.72 28.34 -3.46
N GLY A 68 13.22 27.70 -4.50
CA GLY A 68 13.90 26.64 -5.24
C GLY A 68 14.06 25.32 -4.49
N ARG A 69 13.49 25.20 -3.26
CA ARG A 69 13.55 23.97 -2.49
C ARG A 69 12.56 22.93 -3.01
N LEU A 70 12.91 21.65 -2.83
CA LEU A 70 12.01 20.52 -3.13
C LEU A 70 10.78 20.54 -2.21
N PRO A 71 9.65 19.94 -2.63
CA PRO A 71 8.38 20.02 -1.90
C PRO A 71 8.42 19.52 -0.45
N LEU A 72 9.29 18.57 -0.14
CA LEU A 72 9.43 18.01 1.21
C LEU A 72 10.73 18.46 1.91
N ALA A 73 11.38 19.51 1.42
CA ALA A 73 12.57 20.05 2.09
C ALA A 73 12.27 20.45 3.55
N GLY A 74 13.04 19.90 4.50
CA GLY A 74 12.83 20.09 5.93
C GLY A 74 11.90 19.07 6.59
N VAL A 75 11.27 18.17 5.85
CA VAL A 75 10.51 17.04 6.41
C VAL A 75 11.48 15.93 6.82
N ARG A 76 11.38 15.46 8.06
CA ARG A 76 12.21 14.41 8.66
C ARG A 76 11.45 13.11 8.76
N VAL A 77 11.96 12.06 8.13
CA VAL A 77 11.35 10.74 8.06
C VAL A 77 12.22 9.73 8.78
N LEU A 78 11.67 9.04 9.77
CA LEU A 78 12.30 7.89 10.42
C LEU A 78 11.67 6.62 9.85
N GLU A 79 12.45 5.83 9.14
CA GLU A 79 12.01 4.56 8.55
C GLU A 79 12.54 3.39 9.38
N ILE A 80 11.62 2.53 9.86
CA ILE A 80 11.93 1.27 10.55
C ILE A 80 11.26 0.14 9.77
N ALA A 81 11.57 0.03 8.50
CA ALA A 81 10.96 -0.92 7.58
C ALA A 81 12.02 -1.71 6.81
N THR A 82 11.63 -2.87 6.30
CA THR A 82 12.51 -3.76 5.55
C THR A 82 11.91 -4.17 4.21
N ILE A 83 12.75 -4.68 3.33
CA ILE A 83 12.45 -5.25 2.03
C ILE A 83 12.09 -4.14 1.01
N ILE A 84 10.83 -4.06 0.51
CA ILE A 84 10.51 -3.23 -0.67
C ILE A 84 9.44 -2.19 -0.39
N ALA A 85 8.21 -2.56 -0.07
CA ALA A 85 7.05 -1.66 -0.14
C ALA A 85 7.20 -0.35 0.64
N ALA A 86 7.40 -0.43 1.95
CA ALA A 86 7.58 0.74 2.79
C ALA A 86 8.94 1.43 2.56
N PRO A 87 10.08 0.70 2.38
CA PRO A 87 11.33 1.32 2.00
C PRO A 87 11.29 2.10 0.69
N LEU A 88 10.62 1.59 -0.35
CA LEU A 88 10.49 2.30 -1.61
C LEU A 88 9.65 3.58 -1.46
N ALA A 89 8.58 3.54 -0.65
CA ALA A 89 7.81 4.74 -0.33
C ALA A 89 8.68 5.83 0.35
N ALA A 90 9.53 5.44 1.31
CA ALA A 90 10.46 6.37 1.95
C ALA A 90 11.50 6.93 0.96
N SER A 91 11.92 6.15 -0.06
CA SER A 91 12.78 6.66 -1.13
C SER A 91 12.07 7.68 -2.00
N PHE A 92 10.77 7.52 -2.30
CA PHE A 92 9.99 8.54 -3.01
C PHE A 92 9.89 9.84 -2.21
N LEU A 93 9.75 9.78 -0.89
CA LEU A 93 9.80 10.97 -0.06
C LEU A 93 11.18 11.63 -0.08
N ALA A 94 12.27 10.86 -0.08
CA ALA A 94 13.63 11.36 -0.23
C ALA A 94 13.85 12.03 -1.59
N ASP A 95 13.36 11.44 -2.67
CA ASP A 95 13.42 12.03 -4.03
C ASP A 95 12.71 13.41 -4.08
N MET A 96 11.71 13.63 -3.22
CA MET A 96 11.00 14.91 -3.06
C MET A 96 11.62 15.86 -2.04
N GLY A 97 12.78 15.52 -1.47
CA GLY A 97 13.56 16.39 -0.59
C GLY A 97 13.43 16.13 0.91
N ALA A 98 12.73 15.08 1.34
CA ALA A 98 12.69 14.70 2.75
C ALA A 98 14.05 14.15 3.22
N GLU A 99 14.42 14.46 4.47
CA GLU A 99 15.56 13.83 5.15
C GLU A 99 15.14 12.49 5.74
N VAL A 100 15.62 11.38 5.16
CA VAL A 100 15.24 10.03 5.59
C VAL A 100 16.38 9.36 6.35
N ILE A 101 16.09 8.92 7.58
CA ILE A 101 16.94 8.02 8.35
C ILE A 101 16.29 6.65 8.38
N LYS A 102 16.98 5.66 7.81
CA LYS A 102 16.58 4.24 7.86
C LYS A 102 17.27 3.57 9.05
N VAL A 103 16.46 3.11 9.99
CA VAL A 103 16.92 2.26 11.10
C VAL A 103 16.88 0.81 10.65
N GLU A 104 18.01 0.16 10.68
CA GLU A 104 18.21 -1.22 10.23
C GLU A 104 18.65 -2.11 11.40
N PRO A 105 18.32 -3.42 11.39
CA PRO A 105 18.88 -4.35 12.35
C PRO A 105 20.40 -4.47 12.21
N ILE A 106 21.06 -4.99 13.23
CA ILE A 106 22.47 -5.33 13.14
C ILE A 106 22.66 -6.33 11.98
N GLY A 107 23.49 -5.99 11.02
CA GLY A 107 23.65 -6.75 9.77
C GLY A 107 22.89 -6.19 8.57
N GLY A 108 22.07 -5.14 8.77
CA GLY A 108 21.37 -4.44 7.69
C GLY A 108 20.02 -5.03 7.33
N ASP A 109 19.36 -4.38 6.37
CA ASP A 109 18.11 -4.86 5.78
C ASP A 109 18.37 -6.16 5.00
N PRO A 110 17.61 -7.25 5.24
CA PRO A 110 17.77 -8.50 4.50
C PRO A 110 17.75 -8.34 2.97
N PHE A 111 17.06 -7.32 2.46
CA PHE A 111 16.99 -7.06 1.02
C PHE A 111 18.34 -6.68 0.41
N ARG A 112 19.29 -6.20 1.21
CA ARG A 112 20.65 -5.89 0.75
C ARG A 112 21.41 -7.13 0.24
N GLY A 113 21.07 -8.32 0.77
CA GLY A 113 21.67 -9.60 0.37
C GLY A 113 20.93 -10.33 -0.75
N LEU A 114 19.71 -9.91 -1.10
CA LEU A 114 18.90 -10.56 -2.13
C LEU A 114 19.30 -10.09 -3.53
N LEU A 115 19.21 -10.98 -4.52
CA LEU A 115 19.44 -10.67 -5.95
C LEU A 115 20.79 -9.93 -6.22
N GLY A 116 21.83 -10.26 -5.46
CA GLY A 116 23.13 -9.58 -5.58
C GLY A 116 23.10 -8.09 -5.18
N GLY A 117 22.10 -7.68 -4.43
CA GLY A 117 21.94 -6.30 -3.92
C GLY A 117 21.33 -5.30 -4.91
N LEU A 118 21.14 -5.67 -6.17
CA LEU A 118 20.63 -4.77 -7.21
C LEU A 118 19.24 -4.20 -6.85
N GLY A 119 18.33 -5.05 -6.34
CA GLY A 119 17.00 -4.61 -5.91
C GLY A 119 17.02 -3.61 -4.77
N SER A 120 18.03 -3.66 -3.91
CA SER A 120 18.13 -2.79 -2.75
C SER A 120 18.59 -1.36 -3.06
N ALA A 121 19.18 -1.11 -4.24
CA ALA A 121 19.75 0.18 -4.59
C ALA A 121 18.68 1.29 -4.59
N LYS A 122 17.56 1.10 -5.28
CA LYS A 122 16.48 2.11 -5.34
C LYS A 122 15.77 2.28 -4.01
N VAL A 123 15.44 1.18 -3.31
CA VAL A 123 14.72 1.26 -2.03
C VAL A 123 15.53 1.86 -0.88
N ASN A 124 16.83 2.05 -1.07
CA ASN A 124 17.72 2.71 -0.10
C ASN A 124 18.28 4.04 -0.61
N ALA A 125 17.95 4.44 -1.83
CA ALA A 125 18.43 5.69 -2.42
C ALA A 125 17.97 6.91 -1.61
N GLY A 126 18.86 7.89 -1.46
CA GLY A 126 18.57 9.15 -0.78
C GLY A 126 18.46 9.08 0.74
N LYS A 127 18.82 7.96 1.37
CA LYS A 127 18.69 7.74 2.82
C LYS A 127 20.04 7.71 3.56
N ARG A 128 20.01 8.09 4.83
CA ARG A 128 21.06 7.74 5.79
C ARG A 128 20.67 6.45 6.50
N SER A 129 21.64 5.57 6.74
CA SER A 129 21.42 4.31 7.45
C SER A 129 21.94 4.40 8.87
N LEU A 130 21.20 3.81 9.80
CA LEU A 130 21.56 3.66 11.21
C LEU A 130 21.27 2.22 11.65
N SER A 131 22.34 1.45 11.91
CA SER A 131 22.23 0.05 12.35
C SER A 131 22.08 -0.01 13.87
N ILE A 132 20.95 -0.55 14.35
CA ILE A 132 20.60 -0.58 15.78
C ILE A 132 19.89 -1.90 16.13
N ASP A 133 20.23 -2.45 17.30
CA ASP A 133 19.40 -3.46 17.94
C ASP A 133 18.26 -2.80 18.74
N LEU A 134 17.05 -2.75 18.14
CA LEU A 134 15.85 -2.22 18.79
C LEU A 134 15.39 -3.00 20.02
N LYS A 135 15.89 -4.22 20.24
CA LYS A 135 15.57 -5.02 21.44
C LYS A 135 16.43 -4.58 22.62
N SER A 136 17.56 -3.94 22.39
CA SER A 136 18.39 -3.37 23.45
C SER A 136 17.79 -2.08 23.99
N GLU A 137 17.97 -1.83 25.29
CA GLU A 137 17.52 -0.58 25.92
C GLU A 137 18.16 0.64 25.27
N THR A 138 19.48 0.60 25.04
CA THR A 138 20.22 1.70 24.40
C THR A 138 19.71 1.97 22.98
N GLY A 139 19.49 0.92 22.17
CA GLY A 139 18.98 1.07 20.82
C GLY A 139 17.57 1.67 20.80
N ARG A 140 16.71 1.22 21.71
CA ARG A 140 15.37 1.79 21.88
C ARG A 140 15.43 3.28 22.27
N GLN A 141 16.25 3.66 23.22
CA GLN A 141 16.40 5.06 23.65
C GLN A 141 16.90 5.97 22.53
N ILE A 142 17.83 5.50 21.70
CA ILE A 142 18.29 6.24 20.52
C ILE A 142 17.12 6.49 19.56
N VAL A 143 16.34 5.47 19.25
CA VAL A 143 15.19 5.60 18.34
C VAL A 143 14.09 6.49 18.91
N LEU A 144 13.78 6.39 20.21
CA LEU A 144 12.85 7.31 20.88
C LEU A 144 13.36 8.76 20.84
N GLY A 145 14.67 8.97 20.94
CA GLY A 145 15.30 10.29 20.75
C GLY A 145 15.05 10.84 19.34
N LEU A 146 15.22 10.03 18.29
CA LEU A 146 14.96 10.43 16.90
C LEU A 146 13.48 10.72 16.65
N ILE A 147 12.57 9.97 17.27
CA ILE A 147 11.11 10.15 17.13
C ILE A 147 10.68 11.54 17.61
N LYS A 148 11.33 12.14 18.60
CA LYS A 148 10.97 13.49 19.10
C LYS A 148 11.00 14.55 18.00
N ASP A 149 11.96 14.42 17.08
CA ASP A 149 12.22 15.40 16.03
C ASP A 149 11.76 14.95 14.65
N ALA A 150 11.12 13.78 14.55
CA ALA A 150 10.62 13.24 13.30
C ALA A 150 9.25 13.80 12.95
N ASP A 151 9.03 14.11 11.68
CA ASP A 151 7.71 14.46 11.14
C ASP A 151 6.90 13.22 10.80
N VAL A 152 7.59 12.17 10.34
CA VAL A 152 6.99 10.92 9.88
C VAL A 152 7.76 9.74 10.46
N LEU A 153 7.03 8.76 10.99
CA LEU A 153 7.56 7.43 11.32
C LEU A 153 6.91 6.40 10.37
N ILE A 154 7.73 5.58 9.74
CA ILE A 154 7.27 4.50 8.84
C ILE A 154 7.77 3.17 9.36
N HIS A 155 6.88 2.18 9.47
CA HIS A 155 7.27 0.79 9.73
C HIS A 155 6.35 -0.20 9.02
N ASN A 156 6.86 -1.44 8.81
CA ASN A 156 6.08 -2.52 8.21
C ASN A 156 6.00 -3.77 9.12
N PHE A 157 6.02 -3.55 10.42
CA PHE A 157 5.84 -4.63 11.39
C PHE A 157 4.39 -5.13 11.41
N ARG A 158 4.23 -6.41 11.74
CA ARG A 158 2.92 -7.00 12.04
C ARG A 158 2.33 -6.38 13.30
N PRO A 159 0.98 -6.40 13.45
CA PRO A 159 0.30 -5.91 14.65
C PRO A 159 0.89 -6.47 15.95
N GLY A 160 1.01 -5.63 16.97
CA GLY A 160 1.58 -5.96 18.28
C GLY A 160 3.11 -5.96 18.37
N VAL A 161 3.83 -5.93 17.24
CA VAL A 161 5.31 -5.83 17.24
C VAL A 161 5.79 -4.45 17.65
N PRO A 162 5.29 -3.34 17.09
CA PRO A 162 5.71 -2.00 17.49
C PRO A 162 5.49 -1.74 18.98
N GLU A 163 4.35 -2.20 19.52
CA GLU A 163 4.00 -2.06 20.93
C GLU A 163 5.01 -2.77 21.85
N ARG A 164 5.42 -3.99 21.49
CA ARG A 164 6.45 -4.73 22.24
C ARG A 164 7.83 -4.10 22.16
N LEU A 165 8.12 -3.39 21.07
CA LEU A 165 9.38 -2.65 20.90
C LEU A 165 9.33 -1.27 21.57
N GLY A 166 8.20 -0.83 22.11
CA GLY A 166 8.02 0.47 22.73
C GLY A 166 7.89 1.64 21.75
N ILE A 167 7.57 1.35 20.49
CA ILE A 167 7.39 2.32 19.41
C ILE A 167 5.99 2.22 18.76
N GLY A 168 4.99 1.63 19.45
CA GLY A 168 3.61 1.66 19.02
C GLY A 168 3.03 3.06 19.02
N TYR A 169 1.96 3.30 18.24
CA TYR A 169 1.42 4.64 18.06
C TYR A 169 1.11 5.36 19.39
N THR A 170 0.43 4.70 20.32
CA THR A 170 0.09 5.29 21.62
C THR A 170 1.30 5.64 22.50
N GLN A 171 2.44 5.00 22.27
CA GLN A 171 3.70 5.30 22.96
C GLN A 171 4.41 6.48 22.28
N VAL A 172 4.44 6.47 20.95
CA VAL A 172 5.06 7.50 20.13
C VAL A 172 4.31 8.83 20.22
N GLU A 173 2.97 8.82 20.19
CA GLU A 173 2.11 10.00 20.31
C GLU A 173 2.35 10.79 21.62
N LYS A 174 2.68 10.09 22.72
CA LYS A 174 3.05 10.75 24.00
C LYS A 174 4.37 11.52 23.93
N ILE A 175 5.26 11.10 23.02
CA ILE A 175 6.59 11.71 22.82
C ILE A 175 6.51 12.82 21.77
N ASN A 176 5.77 12.57 20.70
CA ASN A 176 5.59 13.47 19.57
C ASN A 176 4.14 13.40 19.08
N PRO A 177 3.24 14.26 19.61
CA PRO A 177 1.82 14.24 19.24
C PRO A 177 1.55 14.69 17.79
N ASP A 178 2.53 15.35 17.16
CA ASP A 178 2.40 15.89 15.81
C ASP A 178 2.91 14.92 14.74
N ILE A 179 3.35 13.73 15.13
CA ILE A 179 3.91 12.77 14.20
C ILE A 179 2.86 12.16 13.26
N VAL A 180 3.20 12.04 11.99
CA VAL A 180 2.48 11.19 11.04
C VAL A 180 3.03 9.77 11.17
N TYR A 181 2.27 8.89 11.81
CA TYR A 181 2.69 7.53 12.10
C TYR A 181 2.12 6.56 11.06
N MET A 182 2.95 6.10 10.15
CA MET A 182 2.58 5.18 9.08
C MET A 182 2.89 3.73 9.47
N GLN A 183 1.85 2.95 9.63
CA GLN A 183 1.93 1.50 9.76
C GLN A 183 1.53 0.84 8.45
N ALA A 184 2.47 0.15 7.81
CA ALA A 184 2.24 -0.59 6.59
C ALA A 184 2.51 -2.08 6.84
N ASN A 185 1.56 -2.95 6.52
CA ASN A 185 1.74 -4.39 6.69
C ASN A 185 1.13 -5.19 5.52
N GLY A 186 1.03 -6.51 5.64
CA GLY A 186 0.53 -7.35 4.54
C GLY A 186 -0.98 -7.33 4.42
N TYR A 187 -1.67 -7.65 5.52
CA TYR A 187 -3.09 -7.99 5.56
C TYR A 187 -3.95 -6.98 6.33
N GLY A 188 -3.38 -5.86 6.78
CA GLY A 188 -4.03 -4.94 7.69
C GLY A 188 -3.96 -5.37 9.16
N PRO A 189 -4.36 -4.50 10.10
CA PRO A 189 -4.37 -4.81 11.52
C PRO A 189 -5.54 -5.70 11.95
N ASP A 190 -6.60 -5.75 11.17
CA ASP A 190 -7.85 -6.44 11.46
C ASP A 190 -8.06 -7.64 10.53
N GLY A 191 -8.94 -8.56 10.92
CA GLY A 191 -9.26 -9.74 10.12
C GLY A 191 -8.40 -10.98 10.44
N PRO A 192 -8.75 -12.14 9.84
CA PRO A 192 -8.09 -13.42 10.12
C PRO A 192 -6.65 -13.50 9.63
N GLY A 193 -6.26 -12.68 8.67
CA GLY A 193 -4.91 -12.60 8.09
C GLY A 193 -3.95 -11.69 8.83
N ALA A 194 -4.40 -10.87 9.80
CA ALA A 194 -3.61 -9.79 10.41
C ALA A 194 -2.22 -10.24 10.93
N GLN A 195 -2.10 -11.46 11.41
CA GLN A 195 -0.84 -12.02 11.92
C GLN A 195 -0.05 -12.84 10.87
N ARG A 196 -0.56 -13.00 9.65
CA ARG A 196 0.15 -13.74 8.61
C ARG A 196 1.31 -12.93 8.05
N PRO A 197 2.44 -13.57 7.71
CA PRO A 197 3.48 -12.91 6.92
C PRO A 197 2.98 -12.65 5.50
N SER A 198 3.34 -11.52 4.93
CA SER A 198 3.10 -11.22 3.52
C SER A 198 4.41 -10.82 2.87
N THR A 199 4.61 -11.28 1.64
CA THR A 199 5.74 -10.96 0.78
C THR A 199 5.24 -10.58 -0.60
N HIS A 200 6.10 -10.07 -1.44
CA HIS A 200 5.81 -9.51 -2.76
C HIS A 200 4.70 -10.23 -3.57
N PRO A 201 4.74 -11.54 -3.82
CA PRO A 201 3.76 -12.17 -4.71
C PRO A 201 2.38 -12.41 -4.06
N ILE A 202 2.30 -12.44 -2.71
CA ILE A 202 1.10 -12.90 -2.00
C ILE A 202 -0.12 -12.00 -2.27
N PRO A 203 -0.03 -10.65 -2.15
CA PRO A 203 -1.20 -9.79 -2.38
C PRO A 203 -1.69 -9.85 -3.82
N GLY A 204 -0.80 -9.89 -4.81
CA GLY A 204 -1.18 -10.01 -6.20
C GLY A 204 -1.90 -11.33 -6.51
N ALA A 205 -1.41 -12.44 -5.94
CA ALA A 205 -2.05 -13.74 -6.05
C ALA A 205 -3.41 -13.78 -5.35
N ALA A 206 -3.50 -13.25 -4.13
CA ALA A 206 -4.74 -13.21 -3.37
C ALA A 206 -5.81 -12.33 -4.01
N MET A 207 -5.42 -11.23 -4.65
CA MET A 207 -6.34 -10.40 -5.44
C MET A 207 -6.77 -11.05 -6.75
N GLY A 208 -6.23 -12.22 -7.11
CA GLY A 208 -6.64 -13.01 -8.27
C GLY A 208 -6.15 -12.45 -9.61
N GLY A 209 -5.36 -11.40 -9.63
CA GLY A 209 -4.81 -10.80 -10.86
C GLY A 209 -3.97 -11.77 -11.69
N VAL A 210 -3.28 -12.69 -11.04
CA VAL A 210 -2.49 -13.75 -11.66
C VAL A 210 -3.35 -14.66 -12.57
N LEU A 211 -4.60 -14.93 -12.20
CA LEU A 211 -5.49 -15.79 -12.98
C LEU A 211 -5.76 -15.23 -14.39
N TYR A 212 -5.88 -13.93 -14.53
CA TYR A 212 -6.08 -13.28 -15.83
C TYR A 212 -4.87 -13.43 -16.75
N GLN A 213 -3.68 -13.56 -16.16
CA GLN A 213 -2.44 -13.77 -16.91
C GLN A 213 -2.16 -15.24 -17.21
N MET A 214 -2.85 -16.13 -16.52
CA MET A 214 -2.76 -17.58 -16.78
C MET A 214 -3.80 -18.07 -17.78
N GLY A 215 -4.85 -17.30 -18.01
CA GLY A 215 -5.95 -17.65 -18.90
C GLY A 215 -6.94 -18.67 -18.35
N GLU A 216 -6.60 -19.38 -17.30
CA GLU A 216 -7.44 -20.41 -16.69
C GLU A 216 -7.06 -20.64 -15.22
N ARG A 217 -7.95 -21.29 -14.47
CA ARG A 217 -7.69 -21.65 -13.06
C ARG A 217 -6.76 -22.85 -12.97
N VAL A 218 -5.90 -22.84 -11.97
CA VAL A 218 -5.16 -24.06 -11.60
C VAL A 218 -6.17 -25.12 -11.19
N PRO A 219 -6.10 -26.36 -11.73
CA PRO A 219 -6.98 -27.45 -11.34
C PRO A 219 -6.88 -27.74 -9.85
N GLU A 220 -8.03 -27.99 -9.20
CA GLU A 220 -8.09 -28.34 -7.78
C GLU A 220 -7.74 -29.81 -7.52
N ALA A 221 -7.72 -30.64 -8.56
CA ALA A 221 -7.35 -32.03 -8.47
C ALA A 221 -5.84 -32.23 -8.33
N LEU A 222 -5.43 -33.38 -7.79
CA LEU A 222 -4.04 -33.81 -7.81
C LEU A 222 -3.57 -33.92 -9.27
N LEU A 223 -2.47 -33.25 -9.57
CA LEU A 223 -1.89 -33.20 -10.90
C LEU A 223 -0.79 -34.25 -11.05
N GLU A 224 -0.73 -34.88 -12.21
CA GLU A 224 0.44 -35.65 -12.61
C GLU A 224 1.65 -34.73 -12.77
N ILE A 225 2.86 -35.31 -12.70
CA ILE A 225 4.09 -34.52 -12.61
C ILE A 225 4.30 -33.58 -13.80
N ASP A 226 3.87 -33.98 -14.98
CA ASP A 226 4.03 -33.15 -16.19
C ASP A 226 3.03 -32.01 -16.23
N ASP A 227 1.80 -32.23 -15.78
CA ASP A 227 0.80 -31.17 -15.60
C ASP A 227 1.26 -30.17 -14.53
N LEU A 228 1.79 -30.65 -13.41
CA LEU A 228 2.34 -29.80 -12.36
C LEU A 228 3.48 -28.93 -12.88
N ARG A 229 4.37 -29.47 -13.72
CA ARG A 229 5.45 -28.71 -14.37
C ARG A 229 4.91 -27.65 -15.30
N LEU A 230 3.88 -27.96 -16.08
CA LEU A 230 3.22 -27.01 -16.97
C LEU A 230 2.61 -25.85 -16.19
N TRP A 231 1.83 -26.13 -15.16
CA TRP A 231 1.22 -25.12 -14.31
C TRP A 231 2.24 -24.27 -13.55
N THR A 232 3.31 -24.88 -13.06
CA THR A 232 4.40 -24.14 -12.41
C THR A 232 5.06 -23.17 -13.39
N ARG A 233 5.31 -23.56 -14.64
CA ARG A 233 5.85 -22.66 -15.66
C ARG A 233 4.88 -21.49 -15.94
N ARG A 234 3.59 -21.75 -16.10
CA ARG A 234 2.58 -20.70 -16.29
C ARG A 234 2.56 -19.71 -15.13
N LEU A 235 2.57 -20.19 -13.89
CA LEU A 235 2.64 -19.36 -12.69
C LEU A 235 3.90 -18.50 -12.65
N MET A 236 5.05 -19.04 -13.05
CA MET A 236 6.31 -18.30 -13.08
C MET A 236 6.36 -17.20 -14.15
N HIS A 237 5.54 -17.32 -15.19
CA HIS A 237 5.43 -16.30 -16.24
C HIS A 237 4.34 -15.25 -15.93
N ALA A 238 3.40 -15.58 -15.06
CA ALA A 238 2.40 -14.63 -14.62
C ALA A 238 3.03 -13.56 -13.72
N ASN A 239 2.75 -12.30 -14.02
CA ASN A 239 3.19 -11.19 -13.20
C ASN A 239 2.15 -10.97 -12.10
N GLU A 240 2.59 -10.88 -10.86
CA GLU A 240 1.75 -10.56 -9.70
C GLU A 240 1.29 -9.08 -9.63
N VAL A 241 1.41 -8.35 -10.75
CA VAL A 241 0.97 -6.95 -10.89
C VAL A 241 1.73 -5.98 -9.98
N ASN A 242 2.99 -6.29 -9.65
CA ASN A 242 3.90 -5.45 -8.87
C ASN A 242 3.30 -4.94 -7.53
N PRO A 243 2.89 -5.83 -6.62
CA PRO A 243 2.17 -5.43 -5.41
C PRO A 243 2.96 -4.51 -4.48
N ASP A 244 4.28 -4.64 -4.39
CA ASP A 244 5.11 -3.73 -3.58
C ASP A 244 5.16 -2.30 -4.14
N PRO A 245 5.42 -2.05 -5.44
CA PRO A 245 5.36 -0.71 -6.00
C PRO A 245 3.99 -0.05 -5.85
N ASN A 246 2.88 -0.78 -6.08
CA ASN A 246 1.54 -0.27 -5.84
C ASN A 246 1.36 0.17 -4.38
N THR A 247 1.75 -0.68 -3.45
CA THR A 247 1.70 -0.38 -2.01
C THR A 247 2.58 0.82 -1.66
N SER A 248 3.76 0.94 -2.25
CA SER A 248 4.67 2.07 -2.03
C SER A 248 4.04 3.40 -2.42
N LEU A 249 3.34 3.45 -3.55
CA LEU A 249 2.61 4.65 -4.00
C LEU A 249 1.47 5.00 -3.06
N VAL A 250 0.72 4.00 -2.58
CA VAL A 250 -0.36 4.21 -1.60
C VAL A 250 0.21 4.72 -0.28
N ILE A 251 1.30 4.14 0.24
CA ILE A 251 1.99 4.61 1.45
C ILE A 251 2.44 6.06 1.28
N THR A 252 3.13 6.37 0.19
CA THR A 252 3.62 7.74 -0.10
C THR A 252 2.47 8.73 -0.13
N THR A 253 1.42 8.44 -0.91
CA THR A 253 0.24 9.30 -1.02
C THR A 253 -0.43 9.51 0.35
N SER A 254 -0.57 8.45 1.13
CA SER A 254 -1.20 8.51 2.45
C SER A 254 -0.38 9.35 3.45
N ILE A 255 0.95 9.27 3.40
CA ILE A 255 1.84 10.12 4.19
C ILE A 255 1.68 11.60 3.78
N LEU A 256 1.65 11.90 2.48
CA LEU A 256 1.43 13.27 2.00
C LEU A 256 0.07 13.81 2.45
N LEU A 257 -0.99 13.01 2.39
CA LEU A 257 -2.30 13.37 2.93
C LEU A 257 -2.24 13.60 4.45
N GLY A 258 -1.51 12.77 5.19
CA GLY A 258 -1.27 12.95 6.63
C GLY A 258 -0.54 14.25 6.96
N LEU A 259 0.49 14.60 6.19
CA LEU A 259 1.21 15.87 6.35
C LEU A 259 0.33 17.08 6.03
N VAL A 260 -0.48 17.00 4.98
CA VAL A 260 -1.47 18.04 4.65
C VAL A 260 -2.53 18.16 5.76
N ALA A 261 -3.04 17.04 6.28
CA ALA A 261 -4.00 17.03 7.37
C ALA A 261 -3.38 17.65 8.65
N ARG A 262 -2.14 17.31 8.98
CA ARG A 262 -1.38 17.91 10.09
C ARG A 262 -1.24 19.42 9.92
N GLN A 263 -0.86 19.89 8.74
CA GLN A 263 -0.74 21.33 8.47
C GLN A 263 -2.06 22.07 8.65
N ARG A 264 -3.20 21.44 8.31
CA ARG A 264 -4.52 22.05 8.39
C ARG A 264 -5.16 21.96 9.78
N LYS A 265 -4.90 20.87 10.51
CA LYS A 265 -5.57 20.53 11.77
C LYS A 265 -4.67 20.70 12.99
N GLY A 266 -3.36 20.91 12.81
CA GLY A 266 -2.38 21.06 13.90
C GLY A 266 -2.10 19.77 14.68
N GLN A 267 -2.39 18.61 14.12
CA GLN A 267 -2.19 17.31 14.79
C GLN A 267 -1.69 16.23 13.84
N GLY A 268 -0.73 15.45 14.33
CA GLY A 268 -0.34 14.18 13.71
C GLY A 268 -1.42 13.10 13.83
N GLN A 269 -1.22 11.98 13.18
CA GLN A 269 -2.16 10.86 13.26
C GLN A 269 -1.51 9.52 12.86
N GLN A 270 -2.11 8.43 13.31
CA GLN A 270 -1.84 7.11 12.79
C GLN A 270 -2.52 6.95 11.42
N ILE A 271 -1.77 6.33 10.49
CA ILE A 271 -2.25 5.95 9.17
C ILE A 271 -1.96 4.46 8.97
N LEU A 272 -2.97 3.72 8.57
CA LEU A 272 -2.89 2.30 8.32
C LEU A 272 -3.02 2.06 6.82
N VAL A 273 -2.03 1.37 6.25
CA VAL A 273 -2.01 0.88 4.87
C VAL A 273 -1.62 -0.58 4.89
N ASP A 274 -2.23 -1.38 4.07
CA ASP A 274 -1.80 -2.75 3.85
C ASP A 274 -1.71 -3.10 2.37
N MET A 275 -0.97 -4.17 2.10
CA MET A 275 -0.71 -4.57 0.72
C MET A 275 -1.97 -5.07 0.01
N PHE A 276 -2.93 -5.65 0.74
CA PHE A 276 -4.19 -6.09 0.17
C PHE A 276 -5.03 -4.91 -0.31
N GLY A 277 -5.26 -3.93 0.57
CA GLY A 277 -6.01 -2.72 0.22
C GLY A 277 -5.36 -1.90 -0.89
N ALA A 278 -4.03 -1.76 -0.85
CA ALA A 278 -3.30 -1.07 -1.91
C ALA A 278 -3.45 -1.75 -3.28
N ASN A 279 -3.45 -3.08 -3.30
CA ASN A 279 -3.62 -3.84 -4.55
C ASN A 279 -5.09 -3.97 -4.97
N ALA A 280 -6.04 -3.94 -4.04
CA ALA A 280 -7.45 -3.76 -4.35
C ALA A 280 -7.69 -2.44 -5.09
N TYR A 281 -7.02 -1.36 -4.65
CA TYR A 281 -7.10 -0.05 -5.30
C TYR A 281 -6.56 -0.07 -6.73
N ALA A 282 -5.48 -0.81 -6.98
CA ALA A 282 -4.92 -1.01 -8.31
C ALA A 282 -5.85 -1.83 -9.25
N ASN A 283 -6.83 -2.54 -8.68
CA ASN A 283 -7.84 -3.32 -9.40
C ASN A 283 -9.25 -2.75 -9.18
N SER A 284 -9.38 -1.44 -9.12
CA SER A 284 -10.61 -0.72 -8.74
C SER A 284 -11.86 -1.14 -9.50
N ASP A 285 -11.73 -1.46 -10.78
CA ASP A 285 -12.85 -1.86 -11.64
C ASP A 285 -13.52 -3.16 -11.17
N ASP A 286 -12.72 -4.05 -10.58
CA ASP A 286 -13.21 -5.31 -10.05
C ASP A 286 -13.82 -5.16 -8.65
N PHE A 287 -13.38 -4.13 -7.91
CA PHE A 287 -13.90 -3.80 -6.57
C PHE A 287 -15.13 -2.90 -6.60
N LEU A 288 -15.92 -3.01 -7.65
CA LEU A 288 -17.24 -2.44 -7.77
C LEU A 288 -18.24 -3.57 -8.01
N SER A 289 -19.26 -3.68 -7.19
CA SER A 289 -20.34 -4.67 -7.34
C SER A 289 -21.69 -3.95 -7.36
N PHE A 290 -22.55 -4.36 -8.29
CA PHE A 290 -23.93 -3.90 -8.40
C PHE A 290 -24.80 -4.97 -9.07
N PRO A 291 -26.14 -4.94 -8.89
CA PRO A 291 -27.03 -5.89 -9.54
C PRO A 291 -26.89 -5.87 -11.07
N GLY A 292 -26.61 -7.03 -11.65
CA GLY A 292 -26.43 -7.16 -13.10
C GLY A 292 -25.04 -6.84 -13.63
N LYS A 293 -24.05 -6.57 -12.77
CA LYS A 293 -22.67 -6.44 -13.23
C LYS A 293 -22.21 -7.75 -13.89
N PRO A 294 -21.72 -7.71 -15.13
CA PRO A 294 -21.20 -8.91 -15.80
C PRO A 294 -19.89 -9.38 -15.16
N ASP A 295 -19.63 -10.66 -15.23
CA ASP A 295 -18.33 -11.21 -14.89
C ASP A 295 -17.26 -10.67 -15.84
N ARG A 296 -16.07 -10.42 -15.29
CA ARG A 296 -14.92 -10.04 -16.10
C ARG A 296 -14.53 -11.19 -17.03
N ALA A 297 -14.40 -10.89 -18.31
CA ALA A 297 -13.94 -11.86 -19.30
C ALA A 297 -12.54 -12.36 -18.97
N MET A 298 -12.34 -13.67 -19.01
CA MET A 298 -11.03 -14.30 -18.90
C MET A 298 -10.37 -14.35 -20.27
N PRO A 299 -9.04 -14.13 -20.35
CA PRO A 299 -8.31 -14.37 -21.59
C PRO A 299 -8.38 -15.86 -21.98
N ASP A 300 -8.21 -16.15 -23.27
CA ASP A 300 -8.13 -17.53 -23.75
C ASP A 300 -6.87 -18.26 -23.21
N ALA A 301 -6.85 -19.59 -23.33
CA ALA A 301 -5.77 -20.43 -22.80
C ALA A 301 -4.39 -20.14 -23.45
N GLU A 302 -4.37 -19.52 -24.63
CA GLU A 302 -3.16 -19.09 -25.33
C GLU A 302 -2.74 -17.67 -24.95
N LEU A 303 -3.53 -16.98 -24.13
CA LEU A 303 -3.34 -15.58 -23.70
C LEU A 303 -3.29 -14.59 -24.88
N LEU A 304 -3.97 -14.91 -25.97
CA LEU A 304 -4.02 -14.05 -27.16
C LEU A 304 -5.09 -12.97 -27.06
N GLY A 305 -6.12 -13.14 -26.26
CA GLY A 305 -7.13 -12.11 -26.07
C GLY A 305 -8.37 -12.56 -25.31
N LEU A 306 -9.33 -11.62 -25.20
CA LEU A 306 -10.56 -11.78 -24.41
C LEU A 306 -11.76 -12.23 -25.27
N SER A 307 -11.71 -12.06 -26.58
CA SER A 307 -12.82 -12.40 -27.49
C SER A 307 -12.31 -12.48 -28.93
N ALA A 308 -13.12 -13.01 -29.83
CA ALA A 308 -12.81 -13.09 -31.26
C ALA A 308 -12.53 -11.73 -31.91
N THR A 309 -13.09 -10.66 -31.38
CA THR A 309 -12.89 -9.28 -31.89
C THR A 309 -11.84 -8.48 -31.10
N TYR A 310 -11.31 -9.06 -30.04
CA TYR A 310 -10.31 -8.43 -29.18
C TYR A 310 -9.22 -9.43 -28.80
N ARG A 311 -8.39 -9.78 -29.78
CA ARG A 311 -7.26 -10.69 -29.61
C ARG A 311 -6.19 -10.50 -30.67
N LEU A 312 -5.01 -11.02 -30.38
CA LEU A 312 -3.94 -11.20 -31.35
C LEU A 312 -4.23 -12.42 -32.23
N TYR A 313 -3.89 -12.33 -33.49
CA TYR A 313 -3.99 -13.41 -34.45
C TYR A 313 -2.63 -13.73 -35.05
N HIS A 314 -2.33 -15.01 -35.24
CA HIS A 314 -1.16 -15.41 -35.98
C HIS A 314 -1.27 -14.93 -37.43
N CYS A 315 -0.24 -14.24 -37.92
CA CYS A 315 -0.11 -13.93 -39.32
C CYS A 315 0.50 -15.12 -40.06
N THR A 316 -0.02 -15.43 -41.22
CA THR A 316 0.56 -16.43 -42.15
C THR A 316 1.73 -15.86 -42.91
#